data_7fbfaef394ad1c844de6f80642e69555
#
_entry.id   7fbfaef394ad1c844de6f80642e69555
#
_cell.length_a   1.000
_cell.length_b   1.000
_cell.length_c   1.000
_cell.angle_alpha   90.00
_cell.angle_beta   90.00
_cell.angle_gamma   90.00
#
_symmetry.space_group_name_H-M   'P 1'
#
loop_
_entity.id
_entity.type
_entity.pdbx_description
1 polymer ?
#
loop_
_entity_poly.entity_id
_entity_poly.type
_entity_poly.pdbx_seq_one_letter_code
_entity_poly.pdbx_strand_id
1 'polypeptide(L)'
;MRAENMSELKIGRIVLGAVSTNTYFVYREGSEECVVIDPADYGRQLFANLKKNGLRTAAILLTHGHFDHIWGVEGLKAAANEVAEHRGFEPVLVYALDAEKTLLNHARINVSEQSGRACEIEADVYVKDGQEIEVSGIKCKVIATPGHTAGGCCFYFEEAGFCVCGDTIFQESVGRTDLPTGSMSTLVRSIKEKLFVLPEETKLYPGHGDSTTVGHEKNYNPFCG
;
A
#
# COMPACT_ATOMS: atom_id res chain seq x y z
N MET A 1 -17.52 -21.87 -22.62
CA MET A 1 -17.61 -21.05 -21.42
C MET A 1 -17.33 -19.62 -21.85
N ARG A 2 -18.27 -18.71 -21.68
CA ARG A 2 -18.03 -17.27 -21.98
C ARG A 2 -17.04 -16.79 -20.92
N ALA A 3 -15.91 -16.20 -21.34
CA ALA A 3 -15.09 -15.39 -20.46
C ALA A 3 -16.02 -14.31 -19.88
N GLU A 4 -16.25 -14.34 -18.57
CA GLU A 4 -16.89 -13.23 -17.89
C GLU A 4 -16.00 -12.02 -18.15
N ASN A 5 -16.56 -11.01 -18.78
CA ASN A 5 -15.87 -9.77 -19.11
C ASN A 5 -15.67 -9.04 -17.78
N MET A 6 -14.60 -9.39 -17.04
CA MET A 6 -14.30 -8.73 -15.78
C MET A 6 -14.06 -7.26 -16.06
N SER A 7 -14.80 -6.39 -15.39
CA SER A 7 -14.64 -4.94 -15.53
C SER A 7 -13.22 -4.50 -15.19
N GLU A 8 -12.73 -3.48 -15.87
CA GLU A 8 -11.35 -3.00 -15.75
C GLU A 8 -11.01 -2.58 -14.31
N LEU A 9 -9.81 -2.91 -13.88
CA LEU A 9 -9.29 -2.49 -12.58
C LEU A 9 -8.74 -1.07 -12.69
N LYS A 10 -9.22 -0.19 -11.83
CA LYS A 10 -8.85 1.23 -11.79
C LYS A 10 -8.09 1.52 -10.49
N ILE A 11 -7.20 2.50 -10.55
CA ILE A 11 -6.48 3.03 -9.38
C ILE A 11 -6.69 4.54 -9.28
N GLY A 12 -7.03 5.01 -8.08
CA GLY A 12 -7.07 6.42 -7.75
C GLY A 12 -6.05 6.76 -6.67
N ARG A 13 -5.66 8.05 -6.58
CA ARG A 13 -4.68 8.58 -5.64
C ARG A 13 -5.23 9.79 -4.90
N ILE A 14 -5.00 9.85 -3.60
CA ILE A 14 -5.23 11.03 -2.76
C ILE A 14 -3.94 11.27 -1.99
N VAL A 15 -3.42 12.50 -2.04
CA VAL A 15 -2.23 12.90 -1.27
C VAL A 15 -2.69 13.40 0.10
N LEU A 16 -2.18 12.82 1.18
CA LEU A 16 -2.60 13.10 2.55
C LEU A 16 -1.40 13.32 3.49
N GLY A 17 -1.71 13.89 4.64
CA GLY A 17 -0.76 14.05 5.74
C GLY A 17 0.29 15.13 5.54
N ALA A 18 1.12 15.33 6.59
CA ALA A 18 2.09 16.42 6.67
C ALA A 18 3.29 16.26 5.72
N VAL A 19 3.56 15.02 5.28
CA VAL A 19 4.68 14.70 4.38
C VAL A 19 4.23 14.32 2.98
N SER A 20 2.96 14.59 2.66
CA SER A 20 2.39 14.43 1.30
C SER A 20 2.45 12.97 0.80
N THR A 21 2.03 12.04 1.63
CA THR A 21 2.02 10.60 1.30
C THR A 21 0.86 10.26 0.35
N ASN A 22 1.13 9.44 -0.63
CA ASN A 22 0.17 8.91 -1.58
C ASN A 22 -0.66 7.78 -0.93
N THR A 23 -1.92 8.02 -0.67
CA THR A 23 -2.91 6.99 -0.38
C THR A 23 -3.56 6.54 -1.68
N TYR A 24 -3.54 5.25 -1.97
CA TYR A 24 -4.16 4.69 -3.17
C TYR A 24 -5.46 3.97 -2.84
N PHE A 25 -6.38 3.94 -3.80
CA PHE A 25 -7.56 3.09 -3.74
C PHE A 25 -7.77 2.41 -5.10
N VAL A 26 -7.93 1.09 -5.05
CA VAL A 26 -8.08 0.23 -6.21
C VAL A 26 -9.52 -0.29 -6.23
N TYR A 27 -10.18 -0.22 -7.37
CA TYR A 27 -11.57 -0.64 -7.53
C TYR A 27 -11.83 -1.16 -8.95
N ARG A 28 -12.86 -1.99 -9.12
CA ARG A 28 -13.34 -2.37 -10.44
C ARG A 28 -14.33 -1.34 -10.95
N GLU A 29 -14.24 -1.01 -12.23
CA GLU A 29 -15.20 -0.11 -12.89
C GLU A 29 -16.63 -0.64 -12.71
N GLY A 30 -17.53 0.21 -12.21
CA GLY A 30 -18.91 -0.17 -11.90
C GLY A 30 -19.11 -0.87 -10.54
N SER A 31 -18.03 -1.16 -9.78
CA SER A 31 -18.14 -1.66 -8.40
C SER A 31 -18.26 -0.49 -7.40
N GLU A 32 -18.99 -0.74 -6.32
CA GLU A 32 -19.02 0.16 -5.17
C GLU A 32 -17.91 -0.14 -4.15
N GLU A 33 -17.08 -1.16 -4.37
CA GLU A 33 -16.06 -1.61 -3.44
C GLU A 33 -14.66 -1.23 -3.90
N CYS A 34 -13.83 -0.81 -2.96
CA CYS A 34 -12.42 -0.54 -3.20
C CYS A 34 -11.53 -1.11 -2.08
N VAL A 35 -10.30 -1.42 -2.44
CA VAL A 35 -9.20 -1.70 -1.51
C VAL A 35 -8.39 -0.42 -1.34
N VAL A 36 -8.16 0.02 -0.10
CA VAL A 36 -7.35 1.21 0.20
C VAL A 36 -5.95 0.78 0.60
N ILE A 37 -4.94 1.44 0.06
CA ILE A 37 -3.53 1.15 0.34
C ILE A 37 -2.91 2.38 0.99
N ASP A 38 -2.25 2.18 2.14
CA ASP A 38 -1.58 3.20 2.94
C ASP A 38 -2.47 4.41 3.23
N PRO A 39 -3.50 4.28 4.08
CA PRO A 39 -4.32 5.40 4.49
C PRO A 39 -3.52 6.34 5.40
N ALA A 40 -2.80 7.28 4.77
CA ALA A 40 -1.76 8.11 5.35
C ALA A 40 -2.22 8.95 6.54
N ASP A 41 -3.39 9.58 6.44
CA ASP A 41 -3.98 10.38 7.52
C ASP A 41 -5.49 10.62 7.28
N TYR A 42 -6.16 11.30 8.22
CA TYR A 42 -7.56 11.73 8.11
C TYR A 42 -8.53 10.61 7.74
N GLY A 43 -8.40 9.40 8.30
CA GLY A 43 -9.11 8.20 7.88
C GLY A 43 -10.64 8.35 7.78
N ARG A 44 -11.30 9.06 8.72
CA ARG A 44 -12.75 9.32 8.65
C ARG A 44 -13.13 10.23 7.48
N GLN A 45 -12.31 11.24 7.17
CA GLN A 45 -12.51 12.13 6.02
C GLN A 45 -12.24 11.39 4.71
N LEU A 46 -11.21 10.54 4.67
CA LEU A 46 -10.92 9.66 3.54
C LEU A 46 -12.13 8.75 3.25
N PHE A 47 -12.69 8.11 4.27
CA PHE A 47 -13.90 7.30 4.13
C PHE A 47 -15.08 8.11 3.56
N ALA A 48 -15.33 9.30 4.11
CA ALA A 48 -16.42 10.17 3.64
C ALA A 48 -16.23 10.59 2.18
N ASN A 49 -14.97 10.84 1.75
CA ASN A 49 -14.64 11.20 0.39
C ASN A 49 -14.85 10.01 -0.58
N LEU A 50 -14.38 8.81 -0.23
CA LEU A 50 -14.62 7.60 -1.02
C LEU A 50 -16.13 7.34 -1.16
N LYS A 51 -16.88 7.40 -0.06
CA LYS A 51 -18.35 7.22 -0.04
C LYS A 51 -19.08 8.24 -0.92
N LYS A 52 -18.66 9.51 -0.90
CA LYS A 52 -19.22 10.55 -1.77
C LYS A 52 -19.04 10.24 -3.25
N ASN A 53 -17.97 9.52 -3.59
CA ASN A 53 -17.67 9.07 -4.95
C ASN A 53 -18.24 7.66 -5.26
N GLY A 54 -19.14 7.15 -4.42
CA GLY A 54 -19.79 5.86 -4.63
C GLY A 54 -18.93 4.64 -4.27
N LEU A 55 -17.82 4.84 -3.54
CA LEU A 55 -16.91 3.76 -3.16
C LEU A 55 -17.01 3.45 -1.66
N ARG A 56 -16.93 2.16 -1.33
CA ARG A 56 -16.87 1.61 0.01
C ARG A 56 -15.55 0.86 0.20
N THR A 57 -14.85 1.15 1.30
CA THR A 57 -13.65 0.39 1.65
C THR A 57 -14.00 -1.05 2.01
N ALA A 58 -13.41 -2.01 1.33
CA ALA A 58 -13.57 -3.45 1.58
C ALA A 58 -12.37 -4.04 2.33
N ALA A 59 -11.17 -3.49 2.11
CA ALA A 59 -9.96 -3.86 2.84
C ALA A 59 -8.97 -2.69 2.88
N ILE A 60 -8.02 -2.77 3.82
CA ILE A 60 -6.87 -1.87 3.94
C ILE A 60 -5.60 -2.71 3.79
N LEU A 61 -4.71 -2.33 2.88
CA LEU A 61 -3.40 -2.95 2.69
C LEU A 61 -2.31 -1.96 3.12
N LEU A 62 -1.31 -2.43 3.85
CA LEU A 62 -0.18 -1.62 4.29
C LEU A 62 1.10 -2.08 3.59
N THR A 63 1.75 -1.18 2.86
CA THR A 63 3.06 -1.46 2.24
C THR A 63 4.14 -1.56 3.29
N HIS A 64 4.07 -0.73 4.32
CA HIS A 64 4.92 -0.73 5.50
C HIS A 64 4.27 0.08 6.64
N GLY A 65 4.91 0.10 7.80
CA GLY A 65 4.31 0.64 9.01
C GLY A 65 4.82 2.00 9.45
N HIS A 66 5.51 2.81 8.64
CA HIS A 66 5.86 4.17 9.06
C HIS A 66 4.62 5.03 9.25
N PHE A 67 4.74 5.98 10.17
CA PHE A 67 3.65 6.79 10.70
C PHE A 67 2.75 7.42 9.62
N ASP A 68 3.35 7.92 8.58
CA ASP A 68 2.69 8.65 7.51
C ASP A 68 1.96 7.73 6.51
N HIS A 69 2.12 6.42 6.63
CA HIS A 69 1.34 5.41 5.89
C HIS A 69 0.19 4.82 6.71
N ILE A 70 0.21 4.99 8.04
CA ILE A 70 -0.71 4.27 8.94
C ILE A 70 -1.63 5.17 9.78
N TRP A 71 -1.39 6.46 9.89
CA TRP A 71 -2.16 7.34 10.78
C TRP A 71 -3.66 7.41 10.48
N GLY A 72 -4.07 7.11 9.26
CA GLY A 72 -5.48 7.06 8.85
C GLY A 72 -6.16 5.71 9.08
N VAL A 73 -5.41 4.64 9.39
CA VAL A 73 -5.92 3.26 9.46
C VAL A 73 -7.10 3.12 10.41
N GLU A 74 -6.93 3.49 11.68
CA GLU A 74 -7.99 3.32 12.68
C GLU A 74 -9.26 4.11 12.33
N GLY A 75 -9.10 5.36 11.91
CA GLY A 75 -10.23 6.21 11.54
C GLY A 75 -10.99 5.70 10.32
N LEU A 76 -10.27 5.19 9.31
CA LEU A 76 -10.86 4.60 8.11
C LEU A 76 -11.57 3.28 8.45
N LYS A 77 -10.89 2.37 9.15
CA LYS A 77 -11.44 1.07 9.55
C LYS A 77 -12.71 1.22 10.40
N ALA A 78 -12.67 2.10 11.40
CA ALA A 78 -13.83 2.36 12.25
C ALA A 78 -15.03 2.88 11.45
N ALA A 79 -14.84 3.91 10.61
CA ALA A 79 -15.92 4.48 9.81
C ALA A 79 -16.50 3.50 8.78
N ALA A 80 -15.64 2.65 8.19
CA ALA A 80 -16.06 1.63 7.24
C ALA A 80 -16.84 0.50 7.94
N ASN A 81 -16.40 0.06 9.12
CA ASN A 81 -17.06 -0.99 9.89
C ASN A 81 -18.40 -0.52 10.50
N GLU A 82 -18.55 0.75 10.90
CA GLU A 82 -19.83 1.31 11.28
C GLU A 82 -20.89 1.13 10.16
N VAL A 83 -20.50 1.31 8.89
CA VAL A 83 -21.39 1.09 7.74
C VAL A 83 -21.57 -0.39 7.45
N ALA A 84 -20.50 -1.19 7.53
CA ALA A 84 -20.56 -2.62 7.29
C ALA A 84 -21.57 -3.32 8.22
N GLU A 85 -21.50 -3.04 9.51
CA GLU A 85 -22.41 -3.58 10.52
C GLU A 85 -23.86 -3.25 10.21
N HIS A 86 -24.18 -1.98 9.88
CA HIS A 86 -25.55 -1.56 9.56
C HIS A 86 -26.11 -2.13 8.26
N ARG A 87 -25.25 -2.50 7.33
CA ARG A 87 -25.62 -3.01 5.99
C ARG A 87 -25.46 -4.52 5.84
N GLY A 88 -24.91 -5.22 6.83
CA GLY A 88 -24.64 -6.65 6.76
C GLY A 88 -23.51 -7.01 5.81
N PHE A 89 -22.51 -6.12 5.65
CA PHE A 89 -21.29 -6.40 4.92
C PHE A 89 -20.24 -7.04 5.82
N GLU A 90 -19.25 -7.70 5.21
CA GLU A 90 -18.10 -8.22 5.93
C GLU A 90 -17.26 -7.07 6.54
N PRO A 91 -16.65 -7.30 7.71
CA PRO A 91 -15.79 -6.30 8.33
C PRO A 91 -14.55 -6.01 7.49
N VAL A 92 -14.12 -4.75 7.51
CA VAL A 92 -12.90 -4.30 6.84
C VAL A 92 -11.69 -4.79 7.61
N LEU A 93 -10.85 -5.59 6.97
CA LEU A 93 -9.61 -6.12 7.53
C LEU A 93 -8.40 -5.32 7.07
N VAL A 94 -7.41 -5.22 7.96
CA VAL A 94 -6.10 -4.62 7.69
C VAL A 94 -5.10 -5.74 7.42
N TYR A 95 -4.42 -5.66 6.28
CA TYR A 95 -3.41 -6.61 5.83
C TYR A 95 -2.02 -5.97 5.87
N ALA A 96 -1.03 -6.68 6.38
CA ALA A 96 0.37 -6.27 6.35
C ALA A 96 1.28 -7.49 6.18
N LEU A 97 2.52 -7.27 5.71
CA LEU A 97 3.50 -8.34 5.67
C LEU A 97 3.89 -8.78 7.11
N ASP A 98 4.00 -10.08 7.34
CA ASP A 98 4.29 -10.65 8.68
C ASP A 98 5.58 -10.07 9.30
N ALA A 99 6.60 -9.83 8.50
CA ALA A 99 7.85 -9.22 8.94
C ALA A 99 7.72 -7.77 9.42
N GLU A 100 6.61 -7.08 9.10
CA GLU A 100 6.36 -5.69 9.52
C GLU A 100 5.69 -5.58 10.90
N LYS A 101 5.25 -6.68 11.47
CA LYS A 101 4.53 -6.72 12.74
C LYS A 101 5.21 -5.93 13.87
N THR A 102 6.53 -6.10 14.03
CA THR A 102 7.28 -5.41 15.09
C THR A 102 7.29 -3.90 14.89
N LEU A 103 7.40 -3.43 13.64
CA LEU A 103 7.43 -2.00 13.34
C LEU A 103 6.05 -1.38 13.54
N LEU A 104 4.99 -2.03 13.07
CA LEU A 104 3.60 -1.58 13.24
C LEU A 104 3.22 -1.40 14.71
N ASN A 105 3.66 -2.30 15.60
CA ASN A 105 3.28 -2.35 17.01
C ASN A 105 4.16 -1.51 17.93
N HIS A 106 5.06 -0.66 17.41
CA HIS A 106 5.99 0.11 18.24
C HIS A 106 6.12 1.56 17.73
N ALA A 107 5.48 2.50 18.41
CA ALA A 107 5.44 3.91 18.05
C ALA A 107 6.84 4.58 17.89
N ARG A 108 7.86 4.11 18.60
CA ARG A 108 9.25 4.59 18.44
C ARG A 108 9.91 4.07 17.19
N ILE A 109 9.62 2.82 16.79
CA ILE A 109 10.26 2.18 15.65
C ILE A 109 9.58 2.64 14.36
N ASN A 110 8.25 2.80 14.37
CA ASN A 110 7.48 3.32 13.24
C ASN A 110 7.54 4.85 13.10
N VAL A 111 8.32 5.51 13.97
CA VAL A 111 8.60 6.95 13.98
C VAL A 111 7.40 7.83 14.35
N SER A 112 6.25 7.27 14.69
CA SER A 112 5.05 8.05 15.04
C SER A 112 5.21 8.86 16.33
N GLU A 113 5.93 8.34 17.33
CA GLU A 113 6.19 9.04 18.60
C GLU A 113 6.97 10.33 18.35
N GLN A 114 8.05 10.26 17.55
CA GLN A 114 8.87 11.44 17.19
C GLN A 114 8.15 12.41 16.28
N SER A 115 7.16 11.93 15.52
CA SER A 115 6.35 12.74 14.60
C SER A 115 5.16 13.44 15.27
N GLY A 116 5.03 13.31 16.60
CA GLY A 116 4.09 14.05 17.43
C GLY A 116 2.73 13.38 17.67
N ARG A 117 2.44 12.23 17.06
CA ARG A 117 1.22 11.45 17.29
C ARG A 117 1.55 9.96 17.32
N ALA A 118 1.90 9.45 18.50
CA ALA A 118 2.18 8.02 18.69
C ALA A 118 1.00 7.16 18.19
N CYS A 119 1.31 6.14 17.41
CA CYS A 119 0.33 5.23 16.83
C CYS A 119 0.92 3.82 16.74
N GLU A 120 0.16 2.84 17.15
CA GLU A 120 0.51 1.42 17.05
C GLU A 120 -0.66 0.72 16.36
N ILE A 121 -0.36 -0.08 15.34
CA ILE A 121 -1.37 -0.79 14.54
C ILE A 121 -1.13 -2.28 14.66
N GLU A 122 -2.18 -3.02 14.98
CA GLU A 122 -2.19 -4.46 14.79
C GLU A 122 -2.99 -4.79 13.51
N ALA A 123 -2.33 -5.44 12.55
CA ALA A 123 -3.02 -5.91 11.35
C ALA A 123 -3.89 -7.12 11.69
N ASP A 124 -5.06 -7.22 11.06
CA ASP A 124 -5.97 -8.37 11.25
C ASP A 124 -5.44 -9.61 10.54
N VAL A 125 -4.72 -9.40 9.42
CA VAL A 125 -4.16 -10.49 8.60
C VAL A 125 -2.71 -10.20 8.27
N TYR A 126 -1.83 -11.08 8.71
CA TYR A 126 -0.42 -11.06 8.34
C TYR A 126 -0.17 -11.99 7.15
N VAL A 127 0.35 -11.42 6.06
CA VAL A 127 0.62 -12.13 4.80
C VAL A 127 2.11 -12.38 4.60
N LYS A 128 2.45 -13.26 3.65
CA LYS A 128 3.83 -13.64 3.33
C LYS A 128 4.21 -13.23 1.91
N ASP A 129 5.52 -13.20 1.63
CA ASP A 129 6.06 -13.00 0.27
C ASP A 129 5.46 -14.01 -0.71
N GLY A 130 5.04 -13.52 -1.87
CA GLY A 130 4.43 -14.31 -2.93
C GLY A 130 2.96 -14.68 -2.70
N GLN A 131 2.38 -14.39 -1.55
CA GLN A 131 0.97 -14.67 -1.28
C GLN A 131 0.07 -13.78 -2.14
N GLU A 132 -1.05 -14.32 -2.58
CA GLU A 132 -2.11 -13.58 -3.25
C GLU A 132 -3.16 -13.14 -2.22
N ILE A 133 -3.62 -11.91 -2.36
CA ILE A 133 -4.77 -11.35 -1.63
C ILE A 133 -5.88 -11.14 -2.65
N GLU A 134 -7.07 -11.60 -2.33
CA GLU A 134 -8.26 -11.34 -3.13
C GLU A 134 -9.38 -10.81 -2.22
N VAL A 135 -9.86 -9.60 -2.51
CA VAL A 135 -10.98 -8.95 -1.81
C VAL A 135 -11.90 -8.32 -2.85
N SER A 136 -13.18 -8.64 -2.79
CA SER A 136 -14.20 -8.06 -3.69
C SER A 136 -13.85 -8.18 -5.17
N GLY A 137 -13.24 -9.33 -5.56
CA GLY A 137 -12.77 -9.57 -6.92
C GLY A 137 -11.54 -8.75 -7.33
N ILE A 138 -10.91 -8.02 -6.41
CA ILE A 138 -9.64 -7.32 -6.62
C ILE A 138 -8.53 -8.23 -6.12
N LYS A 139 -7.66 -8.64 -7.03
CA LYS A 139 -6.58 -9.58 -6.75
C LYS A 139 -5.22 -8.91 -6.89
N CYS A 140 -4.34 -9.10 -5.91
CA CYS A 140 -2.95 -8.66 -5.98
C CYS A 140 -2.00 -9.69 -5.39
N LYS A 141 -0.76 -9.67 -5.86
CA LYS A 141 0.35 -10.47 -5.32
C LYS A 141 1.19 -9.62 -4.39
N VAL A 142 1.49 -10.14 -3.21
CA VAL A 142 2.41 -9.52 -2.25
C VAL A 142 3.84 -9.81 -2.67
N ILE A 143 4.66 -8.78 -2.80
CA ILE A 143 6.09 -8.86 -3.10
C ILE A 143 6.84 -8.23 -1.94
N ALA A 144 7.49 -9.03 -1.11
CA ALA A 144 8.34 -8.51 -0.04
C ALA A 144 9.55 -7.77 -0.62
N THR A 145 9.72 -6.52 -0.21
CA THR A 145 10.82 -5.63 -0.64
C THR A 145 11.49 -5.00 0.59
N PRO A 146 12.12 -5.82 1.45
CA PRO A 146 12.79 -5.28 2.63
C PRO A 146 13.90 -4.32 2.27
N GLY A 147 14.15 -3.35 3.16
CA GLY A 147 15.28 -2.43 3.07
C GLY A 147 14.96 -0.99 3.43
N HIS A 148 13.80 -0.44 3.08
CA HIS A 148 13.29 0.77 3.70
C HIS A 148 12.81 0.47 5.13
N THR A 149 12.04 -0.59 5.28
CA THR A 149 11.77 -1.29 6.55
C THR A 149 12.08 -2.78 6.39
N ALA A 150 12.13 -3.54 7.49
CA ALA A 150 12.38 -4.98 7.44
C ALA A 150 11.23 -5.77 6.79
N GLY A 151 10.01 -5.30 6.91
CA GLY A 151 8.80 -5.93 6.36
C GLY A 151 8.11 -5.10 5.29
N GLY A 152 8.83 -4.17 4.65
CA GLY A 152 8.31 -3.45 3.51
C GLY A 152 7.90 -4.37 2.37
N CYS A 153 6.77 -4.08 1.72
CA CYS A 153 6.28 -4.87 0.59
C CYS A 153 5.61 -3.99 -0.46
N CYS A 154 5.46 -4.58 -1.65
CA CYS A 154 4.70 -4.00 -2.75
C CYS A 154 3.48 -4.88 -3.04
N PHE A 155 2.42 -4.28 -3.56
CA PHE A 155 1.22 -4.98 -4.03
C PHE A 155 1.15 -4.90 -5.55
N TYR A 156 1.38 -6.03 -6.22
CA TYR A 156 1.38 -6.15 -7.67
C TYR A 156 0.02 -6.62 -8.18
N PHE A 157 -0.62 -5.79 -8.97
CA PHE A 157 -1.90 -6.03 -9.65
C PHE A 157 -1.60 -6.46 -11.09
N GLU A 158 -1.26 -7.73 -11.27
CA GLU A 158 -0.79 -8.30 -12.53
C GLU A 158 -1.79 -8.07 -13.67
N GLU A 159 -3.08 -8.28 -13.40
CA GLU A 159 -4.19 -8.08 -14.35
C GLU A 159 -4.19 -6.67 -14.97
N ALA A 160 -3.78 -5.65 -14.19
CA ALA A 160 -3.82 -4.25 -14.60
C ALA A 160 -2.42 -3.66 -14.89
N GLY A 161 -1.37 -4.46 -14.76
CA GLY A 161 0.00 -4.07 -15.09
C GLY A 161 0.55 -2.95 -14.21
N PHE A 162 0.19 -2.90 -12.92
CA PHE A 162 0.75 -1.92 -12.00
C PHE A 162 1.11 -2.51 -10.62
N CYS A 163 2.01 -1.83 -9.93
CA CYS A 163 2.47 -2.18 -8.60
C CYS A 163 2.45 -0.95 -7.69
N VAL A 164 1.83 -1.07 -6.51
CA VAL A 164 1.92 -0.05 -5.45
C VAL A 164 3.10 -0.39 -4.57
N CYS A 165 4.09 0.50 -4.51
CA CYS A 165 5.43 0.18 -4.03
C CYS A 165 5.74 0.75 -2.63
N GLY A 166 4.85 1.57 -2.03
CA GLY A 166 5.22 2.32 -0.83
C GLY A 166 6.56 3.03 -1.02
N ASP A 167 7.40 2.97 -0.01
CA ASP A 167 8.70 3.63 -0.01
C ASP A 167 9.85 2.70 -0.45
N THR A 168 9.56 1.72 -1.30
CA THR A 168 10.59 0.87 -1.89
C THR A 168 11.36 1.61 -2.99
N ILE A 169 10.66 2.20 -3.95
CA ILE A 169 11.26 2.88 -5.11
C ILE A 169 10.42 4.11 -5.47
N PHE A 170 11.09 5.19 -5.86
CA PHE A 170 10.52 6.43 -6.37
C PHE A 170 11.05 6.70 -7.78
N GLN A 171 10.49 7.69 -8.46
CA GLN A 171 11.03 8.13 -9.73
C GLN A 171 12.49 8.60 -9.55
N GLU A 172 13.42 7.87 -10.17
CA GLU A 172 14.88 8.13 -10.12
C GLU A 172 15.45 8.21 -8.69
N SER A 173 14.78 7.53 -7.73
CA SER A 173 15.21 7.49 -6.33
C SER A 173 14.75 6.21 -5.64
N VAL A 174 15.12 6.05 -4.36
CA VAL A 174 14.70 4.93 -3.50
C VAL A 174 14.34 5.44 -2.12
N GLY A 175 13.62 4.63 -1.35
CA GLY A 175 13.29 4.91 0.03
C GLY A 175 14.55 5.11 0.89
N ARG A 176 14.45 5.98 1.90
CA ARG A 176 15.53 6.16 2.89
C ARG A 176 15.72 4.88 3.71
N THR A 177 16.93 4.68 4.22
CA THR A 177 17.29 3.46 4.95
C THR A 177 18.02 3.74 6.27
N ASP A 178 17.98 4.99 6.73
CA ASP A 178 18.59 5.47 7.97
C ASP A 178 17.66 5.44 9.18
N LEU A 179 16.41 5.01 8.98
CA LEU A 179 15.44 4.78 10.05
C LEU A 179 15.54 3.35 10.61
N PRO A 180 14.93 3.06 11.77
CA PRO A 180 14.96 1.72 12.36
C PRO A 180 14.57 0.63 11.35
N THR A 181 15.33 -0.46 11.33
CA THR A 181 15.21 -1.61 10.43
C THR A 181 15.65 -1.38 8.97
N GLY A 182 16.07 -0.17 8.61
CA GLY A 182 16.52 0.17 7.26
C GLY A 182 17.85 -0.43 6.86
N SER A 183 18.04 -0.73 5.56
CA SER A 183 19.29 -1.26 4.97
C SER A 183 19.35 -0.97 3.47
N MET A 184 20.23 -0.06 3.05
CA MET A 184 20.38 0.32 1.64
C MET A 184 20.73 -0.87 0.73
N SER A 185 21.69 -1.69 1.16
CA SER A 185 22.10 -2.87 0.35
C SER A 185 20.98 -3.88 0.17
N THR A 186 20.12 -4.03 1.20
CA THR A 186 18.95 -4.89 1.12
C THR A 186 17.89 -4.29 0.22
N LEU A 187 17.63 -2.98 0.31
CA LEU A 187 16.65 -2.28 -0.53
C LEU A 187 17.01 -2.38 -2.02
N VAL A 188 18.25 -2.06 -2.37
CA VAL A 188 18.72 -2.14 -3.76
C VAL A 188 18.61 -3.57 -4.30
N ARG A 189 18.96 -4.57 -3.49
CA ARG A 189 18.79 -5.98 -3.87
C ARG A 189 17.30 -6.32 -4.07
N SER A 190 16.42 -5.90 -3.17
CA SER A 190 14.97 -6.10 -3.30
C SER A 190 14.43 -5.52 -4.61
N ILE A 191 14.83 -4.29 -4.95
CA ILE A 191 14.42 -3.64 -6.19
C ILE A 191 14.89 -4.46 -7.41
N LYS A 192 16.19 -4.81 -7.47
CA LYS A 192 16.75 -5.55 -8.60
C LYS A 192 16.16 -6.95 -8.78
N GLU A 193 16.02 -7.69 -7.68
CA GLU A 193 15.60 -9.10 -7.73
C GLU A 193 14.09 -9.30 -7.76
N LYS A 194 13.30 -8.31 -7.28
CA LYS A 194 11.85 -8.45 -7.12
C LYS A 194 11.04 -7.53 -8.01
N LEU A 195 11.45 -6.27 -8.20
CA LEU A 195 10.70 -5.32 -9.02
C LEU A 195 11.21 -5.28 -10.46
N PHE A 196 12.52 -5.30 -10.68
CA PHE A 196 13.08 -5.23 -12.04
C PHE A 196 12.91 -6.53 -12.85
N VAL A 197 12.35 -7.57 -12.28
CA VAL A 197 11.93 -8.79 -12.99
C VAL A 197 10.49 -8.71 -13.52
N LEU A 198 9.72 -7.69 -13.11
CA LEU A 198 8.40 -7.44 -13.65
C LEU A 198 8.50 -6.88 -15.09
N PRO A 199 7.42 -6.97 -15.88
CA PRO A 199 7.38 -6.38 -17.23
C PRO A 199 7.77 -4.90 -17.21
N GLU A 200 8.50 -4.42 -18.21
CA GLU A 200 9.03 -3.05 -18.25
C GLU A 200 7.95 -1.97 -18.30
N GLU A 201 6.80 -2.30 -18.87
CA GLU A 201 5.61 -1.45 -18.91
C GLU A 201 4.85 -1.36 -17.58
N THR A 202 5.19 -2.20 -16.58
CA THR A 202 4.55 -2.16 -15.26
C THR A 202 4.71 -0.80 -14.63
N LYS A 203 3.57 -0.14 -14.34
CA LYS A 203 3.55 1.15 -13.63
C LYS A 203 3.87 0.94 -12.16
N LEU A 204 4.75 1.77 -11.62
CA LEU A 204 5.12 1.79 -10.21
C LEU A 204 4.49 3.01 -9.55
N TYR A 205 3.70 2.78 -8.51
CA TYR A 205 3.01 3.80 -7.73
C TYR A 205 3.65 3.90 -6.35
N PRO A 206 4.52 4.91 -6.12
CA PRO A 206 5.28 5.07 -4.88
C PRO A 206 4.48 5.72 -3.76
N GLY A 207 4.98 5.60 -2.53
CA GLY A 207 4.43 6.28 -1.35
C GLY A 207 4.52 7.80 -1.42
N HIS A 208 5.51 8.34 -2.14
CA HIS A 208 5.68 9.78 -2.34
C HIS A 208 6.00 10.11 -3.80
N GLY A 209 5.61 11.33 -4.23
CA GLY A 209 5.91 11.85 -5.57
C GLY A 209 5.04 11.20 -6.67
N ASP A 210 5.58 11.22 -7.89
CA ASP A 210 4.86 10.76 -9.06
C ASP A 210 5.15 9.28 -9.39
N SER A 211 4.26 8.69 -10.20
CA SER A 211 4.42 7.32 -10.68
C SER A 211 5.51 7.23 -11.76
N THR A 212 6.13 6.06 -11.86
CA THR A 212 7.14 5.73 -12.86
C THR A 212 6.85 4.37 -13.49
N THR A 213 7.80 3.75 -14.17
CA THR A 213 7.71 2.39 -14.71
C THR A 213 8.96 1.57 -14.39
N VAL A 214 8.83 0.26 -14.38
CA VAL A 214 9.97 -0.65 -14.22
C VAL A 214 11.05 -0.37 -15.25
N GLY A 215 10.68 -0.19 -16.52
CA GLY A 215 11.64 0.10 -17.60
C GLY A 215 12.35 1.43 -17.42
N HIS A 216 11.67 2.48 -16.96
CA HIS A 216 12.31 3.75 -16.66
C HIS A 216 13.35 3.60 -15.54
N GLU A 217 12.95 2.98 -14.42
CA GLU A 217 13.85 2.84 -13.26
C GLU A 217 15.05 1.92 -13.51
N LYS A 218 14.91 0.89 -14.32
CA LYS A 218 16.04 0.06 -14.76
C LYS A 218 17.13 0.86 -15.48
N ASN A 219 16.72 1.88 -16.25
CA ASN A 219 17.63 2.63 -17.12
C ASN A 219 18.15 3.91 -16.46
N TYR A 220 17.41 4.52 -15.56
CA TYR A 220 17.68 5.89 -15.08
C TYR A 220 17.81 6.01 -13.57
N ASN A 221 17.46 4.98 -12.78
CA ASN A 221 17.57 5.07 -11.33
C ASN A 221 19.03 5.01 -10.87
N PRO A 222 19.60 6.08 -10.29
CA PRO A 222 21.03 6.14 -9.97
C PRO A 222 21.44 5.24 -8.80
N PHE A 223 20.49 4.72 -8.02
CA PHE A 223 20.73 3.81 -6.89
C PHE A 223 20.73 2.34 -7.31
N CYS A 224 20.14 2.03 -8.45
CA CYS A 224 19.88 0.67 -8.91
C CYS A 224 20.62 0.32 -10.22
N GLY A 225 21.40 1.23 -10.77
CA GLY A 225 22.19 1.04 -11.97
C GLY A 225 23.30 0.00 -11.83
#